data_5143505fe06a89f9b99fdc28ee0500f9
#
_entry.id   5143505fe06a89f9b99fdc28ee0500f9
#
_cell.length_a   1.000
_cell.length_b   1.000
_cell.length_c   1.000
_cell.angle_alpha   90.00
_cell.angle_beta   90.00
_cell.angle_gamma   90.00
#
_symmetry.space_group_name_H-M   'P 1'
#
loop_
_entity.id
_entity.type
_entity.pdbx_description
1 polymer ?
#
loop_
_entity_poly.entity_id
_entity_poly.type
_entity_poly.pdbx_seq_one_letter_code
_entity_poly.pdbx_strand_id
1 'polypeptide(L)' 'MRERSLEALRSAILSGRYRPGDHLGEGELAGSLGVSRGTVREALRHLQQEGLVTAGNRGMLRVN' A
#
# COMPACT_ATOMS: atom_id res chain seq x y z
N MET A 1 1.02 -13.32 -5.96
CA MET A 1 1.40 -12.68 -7.20
C MET A 1 1.40 -11.19 -7.04
N ARG A 2 2.48 -10.59 -7.46
CA ARG A 2 2.72 -9.17 -7.25
C ARG A 2 1.65 -8.27 -7.88
N GLU A 3 1.25 -8.59 -9.11
CA GLU A 3 0.26 -7.80 -9.83
C GLU A 3 -1.10 -7.77 -9.14
N ARG A 4 -1.53 -8.91 -8.59
CA ARG A 4 -2.78 -8.97 -7.86
C ARG A 4 -2.74 -8.14 -6.59
N SER A 5 -1.62 -8.20 -5.89
CA SER A 5 -1.44 -7.42 -4.66
C SER A 5 -1.43 -5.93 -4.96
N LEU A 6 -0.76 -5.55 -6.04
CA LEU A 6 -0.72 -4.15 -6.45
C LEU A 6 -2.11 -3.65 -6.82
N GLU A 7 -2.87 -4.42 -7.58
CA GLU A 7 -4.22 -4.04 -7.97
C GLU A 7 -5.17 -3.98 -6.79
N ALA A 8 -5.05 -4.93 -5.86
CA ALA A 8 -5.88 -4.94 -4.67
C ALA A 8 -5.62 -3.70 -3.82
N LEU A 9 -4.37 -3.33 -3.64
CA LEU A 9 -4.00 -2.13 -2.90
C LEU A 9 -4.47 -0.86 -3.62
N ARG A 10 -4.25 -0.79 -4.92
CA ARG A 10 -4.69 0.37 -5.69
C ARG A 10 -6.20 0.54 -5.61
N SER A 11 -6.93 -0.56 -5.76
CA SER A 11 -8.38 -0.55 -5.69
C SER A 11 -8.87 -0.11 -4.31
N ALA A 12 -8.23 -0.61 -3.25
CA ALA A 12 -8.60 -0.25 -1.90
C ALA A 12 -8.39 1.25 -1.64
N ILE A 13 -7.33 1.82 -2.18
CA ILE A 13 -7.06 3.24 -2.03
C ILE A 13 -8.05 4.07 -2.85
N LEU A 14 -8.26 3.70 -4.10
CA LEU A 14 -9.13 4.46 -4.99
C LEU A 14 -10.61 4.36 -4.61
N SER A 15 -11.01 3.27 -3.97
CA SER A 15 -12.39 3.10 -3.52
C SER A 15 -12.71 3.84 -2.23
N GLY A 16 -11.71 4.43 -1.59
CA GLY A 16 -11.89 5.14 -0.33
C GLY A 16 -11.81 4.25 0.90
N ARG A 17 -11.41 3.00 0.74
CA ARG A 17 -11.21 2.08 1.85
C ARG A 17 -10.13 2.59 2.79
N TYR A 18 -9.09 3.19 2.20
CA TYR A 18 -8.07 3.92 2.92
C TYR A 18 -8.20 5.38 2.57
N ARG A 19 -8.25 6.24 3.58
CA ARG A 19 -8.42 7.68 3.37
C ARG A 19 -7.07 8.37 3.25
N PRO A 20 -7.02 9.54 2.64
CA PRO A 20 -5.79 10.32 2.61
C PRO A 20 -5.23 10.50 4.01
N GLY A 21 -3.94 10.24 4.18
CA GLY A 21 -3.27 10.32 5.46
C GLY A 21 -3.27 9.03 6.26
N ASP A 22 -4.02 8.02 5.85
CA ASP A 22 -4.04 6.73 6.55
C ASP A 22 -2.69 6.03 6.43
N HIS A 23 -2.28 5.41 7.51
CA HIS A 23 -1.07 4.61 7.55
C HIS A 23 -1.23 3.30 6.78
N LEU A 24 -0.20 2.95 6.04
CA LEU A 24 -0.17 1.70 5.30
C LEU A 24 0.92 0.80 5.89
N GLY A 25 0.54 -0.06 6.83
CA GLY A 25 1.46 -0.97 7.50
C GLY A 25 1.71 -2.21 6.66
N GLU A 26 2.98 -2.54 6.41
CA GLU A 26 3.34 -3.72 5.63
C GLU A 26 2.78 -5.00 6.22
N GLY A 27 2.93 -5.17 7.53
CA GLY A 27 2.47 -6.37 8.20
C GLY A 27 0.96 -6.56 8.14
N GLU A 28 0.23 -5.48 8.38
CA GLU A 28 -1.22 -5.51 8.32
C GLU A 28 -1.71 -5.82 6.91
N LEU A 29 -1.12 -5.17 5.92
CA LEU A 29 -1.50 -5.39 4.54
C LEU A 29 -1.14 -6.79 4.08
N ALA A 30 0.02 -7.29 4.49
CA ALA A 30 0.44 -8.65 4.16
C ALA A 30 -0.55 -9.68 4.70
N GLY A 31 -0.98 -9.49 5.94
CA GLY A 31 -1.96 -10.37 6.55
C GLY A 31 -3.32 -10.29 5.86
N SER A 32 -3.75 -9.08 5.55
CA SER A 32 -5.04 -8.85 4.90
C SER A 32 -5.09 -9.41 3.49
N LEU A 33 -3.98 -9.29 2.74
CA LEU A 33 -3.90 -9.76 1.37
C LEU A 33 -3.46 -11.21 1.24
N GLY A 34 -2.95 -11.79 2.33
CA GLY A 34 -2.44 -13.16 2.30
C GLY A 34 -1.15 -13.30 1.52
N VAL A 35 -0.28 -12.30 1.57
CA VAL A 35 1.00 -12.29 0.86
C VAL A 35 2.12 -11.92 1.82
N SER A 36 3.38 -12.00 1.35
CA SER A 36 4.52 -11.65 2.16
C SER A 36 4.68 -10.14 2.30
N ARG A 37 5.40 -9.70 3.34
CA ARG A 37 5.70 -8.28 3.52
C ARG A 37 6.50 -7.71 2.35
N GLY A 38 7.41 -8.52 1.79
CA GLY A 38 8.19 -8.10 0.63
C GLY A 38 7.30 -7.77 -0.57
N THR A 39 6.28 -8.59 -0.79
CA THR A 39 5.33 -8.35 -1.87
C THR A 39 4.56 -7.05 -1.64
N VAL A 40 4.13 -6.80 -0.40
CA VAL A 40 3.44 -5.55 -0.05
C VAL A 40 4.37 -4.37 -0.26
N ARG A 41 5.62 -4.49 0.16
CA ARG A 41 6.60 -3.42 0.01
C ARG A 41 6.80 -3.03 -1.45
N GLU A 42 6.91 -4.02 -2.32
CA GLU A 42 7.05 -3.75 -3.75
C GLU A 42 5.81 -3.07 -4.32
N ALA A 43 4.63 -3.54 -3.92
CA ALA A 43 3.38 -2.94 -4.37
C ALA A 43 3.28 -1.48 -3.90
N LEU A 44 3.62 -1.22 -2.65
CA LEU A 44 3.58 0.14 -2.11
C LEU A 44 4.58 1.05 -2.83
N ARG A 45 5.73 0.51 -3.21
CA ARG A 45 6.72 1.29 -3.97
C ARG A 45 6.16 1.71 -5.32
N HIS A 46 5.44 0.82 -6.00
CA HIS A 46 4.78 1.16 -7.25
C HIS A 46 3.74 2.25 -7.05
N LEU A 47 2.93 2.13 -6.01
CA LEU A 47 1.90 3.13 -5.73
C LEU A 47 2.51 4.47 -5.36
N GLN A 48 3.67 4.45 -4.72
CA GLN A 48 4.40 5.67 -4.40
C GLN A 48 4.86 6.37 -5.68
N GLN A 49 5.33 5.61 -6.66
CA GLN A 49 5.73 6.17 -7.95
C GLN A 49 4.53 6.74 -8.70
N GLU A 50 3.34 6.18 -8.49
CA GLU A 50 2.12 6.66 -9.11
C GLU A 50 1.52 7.88 -8.38
N GLY A 51 2.07 8.22 -7.24
CA GLY A 51 1.58 9.36 -6.47
C GLY A 51 0.41 9.04 -5.55
N LEU A 52 0.02 7.77 -5.43
CA LEU A 52 -1.09 7.38 -4.56
C LEU A 52 -0.65 7.18 -3.11
N VAL A 53 0.63 6.96 -2.89
CA VAL A 53 1.21 6.72 -1.58
C VAL A 53 2.41 7.65 -1.41
N THR A 54 2.59 8.18 -0.22
CA THR A 54 3.71 9.07 0.08
C THR A 54 4.43 8.58 1.33
N ALA A 55 5.72 8.87 1.43
CA ALA A 55 6.51 8.55 2.62
C ALA A 55 6.32 9.67 3.63
N GLY A 56 5.88 9.29 4.83
CA GLY A 56 5.73 10.21 5.93
C GLY A 56 6.96 10.21 6.81
N ASN A 57 6.79 10.66 8.05
CA ASN A 57 7.86 10.68 9.04
C ASN A 57 8.39 9.28 9.28
N ARG A 58 9.70 9.14 9.41
CA ARG A 58 10.40 7.88 9.69
C ARG A 58 10.18 6.83 8.60
N GLY A 59 9.93 7.27 7.39
CA GLY A 59 9.77 6.36 6.27
C GLY A 59 8.47 5.57 6.26
N MET A 60 7.54 5.91 7.14
CA MET A 60 6.23 5.25 7.15
C MET A 60 5.40 5.73 5.97
N LEU A 61 4.77 4.79 5.29
CA LEU A 61 3.98 5.10 4.11
C LEU A 61 2.53 5.40 4.47
N ARG A 62 1.94 6.33 3.76
CA ARG A 62 0.53 6.71 3.95
C ARG A 62 -0.10 7.02 2.60
N VAL A 63 -1.42 6.99 2.61
CA VAL A 63 -2.20 7.40 1.43
C VAL A 63 -2.01 8.91 1.22
N ASN A 64 -1.71 9.25 0.00
CA ASN A 64 -1.43 10.63 -0.39
C ASN A 64 -2.73 11.47 -0.47
#